data_3ece6a26158a4cac2194788ad85eccfa
#
_entry.id   3ece6a26158a4cac2194788ad85eccfa
#
_cell.length_a   1.000
_cell.length_b   1.000
_cell.length_c   1.000
_cell.angle_alpha   90.00
_cell.angle_beta   90.00
_cell.angle_gamma   90.00
#
_symmetry.space_group_name_H-M   'P 1'
#
loop_
_entity.id
_entity.type
_entity.pdbx_description
1 polymer ?
#
loop_
_entity_poly.entity_id
_entity_poly.type
_entity_poly.pdbx_seq_one_letter_code
_entity_poly.pdbx_strand_id
1 'polypeptide(L)'
;MALRVLGVTQNLRTYMRGVEIIKRYKSALTVKKTLLNIPATQVTQLDNGLRVASEDSGASTATVGLWIDAGSRSENDRNNGVAHFLEHMAFKGTDKRSQTDLELEVENMGAHLNAYTSREQTVFYAKCLSKDVPKAVEILADIIQNSQLGESEIARERSVILREMQEVESNLQEVVFD
;
A
#
# COMPACT_ATOMS: atom_id res chain seq x y z
N MET A 1 5.71 -4.57 15.20
CA MET A 1 5.13 -3.87 14.06
C MET A 1 4.26 -4.86 13.29
N ALA A 2 2.94 -4.71 13.31
CA ALA A 2 2.04 -5.66 12.67
C ALA A 2 1.74 -5.19 11.25
N LEU A 3 2.29 -5.84 10.23
CA LEU A 3 1.92 -5.65 8.85
C LEU A 3 0.54 -6.23 8.60
N ARG A 4 -0.38 -5.42 8.11
CA ARG A 4 -1.72 -5.85 7.69
C ARG A 4 -1.82 -5.71 6.17
N VAL A 5 -1.92 -6.83 5.49
CA VAL A 5 -2.30 -6.86 4.07
C VAL A 5 -3.83 -6.88 4.01
N LEU A 6 -4.43 -5.82 3.49
CA LEU A 6 -5.87 -5.58 3.43
C LEU A 6 -6.57 -5.52 4.80
N GLY A 7 -6.63 -4.32 5.37
CA GLY A 7 -7.46 -4.03 6.51
C GLY A 7 -8.94 -3.92 6.15
N VAL A 8 -9.69 -5.02 6.03
CA VAL A 8 -11.14 -4.98 6.21
C VAL A 8 -11.43 -5.40 7.65
N THR A 9 -11.14 -4.53 8.59
CA THR A 9 -11.67 -4.63 9.95
C THR A 9 -12.56 -3.41 10.23
N GLN A 10 -13.54 -3.15 9.37
CA GLN A 10 -14.71 -2.44 9.84
C GLN A 10 -15.62 -3.45 10.55
N ASN A 11 -15.72 -3.25 11.87
CA ASN A 11 -16.77 -3.73 12.78
C ASN A 11 -17.60 -4.93 12.31
N LEU A 12 -17.15 -6.13 12.65
CA LEU A 12 -17.91 -7.38 12.52
C LEU A 12 -19.34 -7.27 13.12
N ARG A 13 -19.58 -6.43 14.13
CA ARG A 13 -20.92 -6.21 14.73
C ARG A 13 -21.87 -5.46 13.81
N THR A 14 -21.41 -4.51 13.02
CA THR A 14 -22.25 -3.80 12.03
C THR A 14 -22.48 -4.70 10.81
N TYR A 15 -21.50 -5.54 10.46
CA TYR A 15 -21.64 -6.55 9.41
C TYR A 15 -22.68 -7.62 9.76
N MET A 16 -22.73 -8.09 11.02
CA MET A 16 -23.68 -9.10 11.47
C MET A 16 -25.14 -8.61 11.50
N ARG A 17 -25.38 -7.32 11.75
CA ARG A 17 -26.74 -6.75 11.61
C ARG A 17 -27.20 -6.60 10.16
N GLY A 18 -26.25 -6.37 9.24
CA GLY A 18 -26.51 -6.38 7.79
C GLY A 18 -26.84 -7.79 7.24
N VAL A 19 -26.31 -8.85 7.84
CA VAL A 19 -26.49 -10.24 7.43
C VAL A 19 -27.95 -10.71 7.62
N GLU A 20 -28.69 -10.20 8.59
CA GLU A 20 -30.11 -10.56 8.77
C GLU A 20 -31.03 -9.94 7.72
N ILE A 21 -30.72 -8.75 7.25
CA ILE A 21 -31.43 -8.13 6.10
C ILE A 21 -31.07 -8.86 4.79
N ILE A 22 -29.86 -9.36 4.66
CA ILE A 22 -29.35 -10.08 3.47
C ILE A 22 -29.94 -11.51 3.34
N LYS A 23 -30.48 -12.11 4.41
CA LYS A 23 -31.11 -13.43 4.31
C LYS A 23 -32.29 -13.47 3.32
N ARG A 24 -32.97 -12.35 3.10
CA ARG A 24 -34.04 -12.25 2.08
C ARG A 24 -33.54 -12.02 0.65
N TYR A 25 -32.28 -11.61 0.47
CA TYR A 25 -31.67 -11.35 -0.83
C TYR A 25 -30.60 -12.38 -1.23
N LYS A 26 -30.41 -13.45 -0.44
CA LYS A 26 -29.39 -14.48 -0.69
C LYS A 26 -29.45 -15.11 -2.08
N SER A 27 -30.65 -15.31 -2.65
CA SER A 27 -30.78 -15.88 -3.99
C SER A 27 -30.30 -14.91 -5.08
N ALA A 28 -30.63 -13.62 -4.97
CA ALA A 28 -30.25 -12.60 -5.95
C ALA A 28 -28.74 -12.28 -5.88
N LEU A 29 -28.14 -12.26 -4.68
CA LEU A 29 -26.71 -12.06 -4.48
C LEU A 29 -25.89 -13.26 -4.95
N THR A 30 -26.37 -14.48 -4.71
CA THR A 30 -25.74 -15.71 -5.19
C THR A 30 -25.77 -15.79 -6.71
N VAL A 31 -26.91 -15.47 -7.34
CA VAL A 31 -27.04 -15.39 -8.79
C VAL A 31 -26.13 -14.32 -9.38
N LYS A 32 -26.08 -13.12 -8.77
CA LYS A 32 -25.20 -12.04 -9.22
C LYS A 32 -23.71 -12.42 -9.08
N LYS A 33 -23.32 -13.07 -8.00
CA LYS A 33 -21.94 -13.54 -7.77
C LYS A 33 -21.55 -14.62 -8.79
N THR A 34 -22.47 -15.54 -9.10
CA THR A 34 -22.26 -16.59 -10.12
C THR A 34 -22.19 -15.99 -11.52
N LEU A 35 -23.06 -15.04 -11.84
CA LEU A 35 -23.10 -14.39 -13.17
C LEU A 35 -21.88 -13.48 -13.41
N LEU A 36 -21.34 -12.82 -12.36
CA LEU A 36 -20.18 -11.95 -12.46
C LEU A 36 -18.86 -12.70 -12.31
N ASN A 37 -18.91 -14.01 -12.02
CA ASN A 37 -17.70 -14.83 -11.78
C ASN A 37 -16.69 -14.16 -10.87
N ILE A 38 -17.17 -13.55 -9.77
CA ILE A 38 -16.32 -12.86 -8.81
C ILE A 38 -15.59 -13.91 -7.96
N PRO A 39 -14.25 -13.97 -8.01
CA PRO A 39 -13.48 -14.94 -7.24
C PRO A 39 -13.60 -14.65 -5.74
N ALA A 40 -13.37 -15.68 -4.94
CA ALA A 40 -13.36 -15.54 -3.48
C ALA A 40 -11.99 -15.04 -3.03
N THR A 41 -11.97 -13.98 -2.23
CA THR A 41 -10.74 -13.53 -1.57
C THR A 41 -10.26 -14.58 -0.58
N GLN A 42 -9.01 -15.03 -0.72
CA GLN A 42 -8.33 -15.94 0.19
C GLN A 42 -7.54 -15.12 1.22
N VAL A 43 -7.70 -15.43 2.50
CA VAL A 43 -6.96 -14.77 3.57
C VAL A 43 -6.21 -15.83 4.37
N THR A 44 -4.89 -15.68 4.46
CA THR A 44 -4.00 -16.55 5.21
C THR A 44 -3.22 -15.70 6.22
N GLN A 45 -3.01 -16.24 7.41
CA GLN A 45 -2.12 -15.66 8.41
C GLN A 45 -0.88 -16.53 8.52
N LEU A 46 0.30 -15.92 8.40
CA LEU A 46 1.58 -16.58 8.62
C LEU A 46 1.93 -16.64 10.11
N ASP A 47 2.86 -17.53 10.49
CA ASP A 47 3.27 -17.74 11.88
C ASP A 47 3.82 -16.48 12.56
N ASN A 48 4.41 -15.57 11.79
CA ASN A 48 4.90 -14.27 12.28
C ASN A 48 3.79 -13.21 12.44
N GLY A 49 2.53 -13.58 12.21
CA GLY A 49 1.37 -12.68 12.31
C GLY A 49 1.06 -11.88 11.05
N LEU A 50 1.86 -11.98 9.98
CA LEU A 50 1.59 -11.34 8.71
C LEU A 50 0.32 -11.96 8.09
N ARG A 51 -0.63 -11.11 7.67
CA ARG A 51 -1.83 -11.53 6.95
C ARG A 51 -1.64 -11.26 5.47
N VAL A 52 -1.88 -12.31 4.68
CA VAL A 52 -1.85 -12.27 3.22
C VAL A 52 -3.27 -12.45 2.72
N ALA A 53 -3.73 -11.50 1.91
CA ALA A 53 -5.00 -11.62 1.20
C ALA A 53 -4.71 -11.68 -0.30
N SER A 54 -5.37 -12.60 -0.99
CA SER A 54 -5.24 -12.75 -2.44
C SER A 54 -6.58 -12.99 -3.09
N GLU A 55 -6.74 -12.46 -4.29
CA GLU A 55 -7.90 -12.67 -5.14
C GLU A 55 -7.40 -12.82 -6.59
N ASP A 56 -7.73 -13.94 -7.22
CA ASP A 56 -7.41 -14.18 -8.62
C ASP A 56 -8.62 -13.88 -9.50
N SER A 57 -8.59 -12.76 -10.18
CA SER A 57 -9.61 -12.35 -11.15
C SER A 57 -9.42 -12.96 -12.55
N GLY A 58 -8.33 -13.70 -12.78
CA GLY A 58 -7.94 -14.21 -14.10
C GLY A 58 -7.46 -13.11 -15.06
N ALA A 59 -7.19 -11.91 -14.57
CA ALA A 59 -6.73 -10.79 -15.39
C ALA A 59 -5.25 -10.95 -15.77
N SER A 60 -4.84 -10.34 -16.89
CA SER A 60 -3.44 -10.30 -17.32
C SER A 60 -2.57 -9.37 -16.48
N THR A 61 -3.19 -8.51 -15.69
CA THR A 61 -2.52 -7.57 -14.78
C THR A 61 -2.94 -7.83 -13.34
N ALA A 62 -2.04 -7.48 -12.41
CA ALA A 62 -2.27 -7.62 -10.98
C ALA A 62 -1.81 -6.36 -10.24
N THR A 63 -2.38 -6.13 -9.07
CA THR A 63 -1.90 -5.15 -8.11
C THR A 63 -1.47 -5.90 -6.85
N VAL A 64 -0.24 -5.68 -6.45
CA VAL A 64 0.34 -6.21 -5.21
C VAL A 64 0.63 -5.04 -4.29
N GLY A 65 0.30 -5.14 -3.02
CA GLY A 65 0.55 -4.06 -2.08
C GLY A 65 0.83 -4.55 -0.67
N LEU A 66 1.50 -3.69 0.07
CA LEU A 66 1.87 -3.86 1.46
C LEU A 66 1.24 -2.73 2.26
N TRP A 67 0.40 -3.07 3.24
CA TRP A 67 -0.26 -2.14 4.14
C TRP A 67 0.40 -2.20 5.51
N ILE A 68 0.91 -1.07 5.97
CA ILE A 68 1.53 -0.91 7.27
C ILE A 68 0.56 -0.07 8.12
N ASP A 69 0.16 -0.62 9.26
CA ASP A 69 -0.78 0.02 10.19
C ASP A 69 -0.03 1.06 11.06
N ALA A 70 0.58 2.02 10.38
CA ALA A 70 1.28 3.16 10.95
C ALA A 70 1.24 4.32 9.95
N GLY A 71 0.89 5.50 10.43
CA GLY A 71 0.83 6.74 9.68
C GLY A 71 1.09 7.94 10.59
N SER A 72 0.76 9.15 10.15
CA SER A 72 1.08 10.38 10.89
C SER A 72 0.47 10.44 12.30
N ARG A 73 -0.62 9.71 12.57
CA ARG A 73 -1.20 9.62 13.92
C ARG A 73 -0.26 8.96 14.96
N SER A 74 0.71 8.18 14.49
CA SER A 74 1.71 7.53 15.35
C SER A 74 2.92 8.43 15.64
N GLU A 75 2.94 9.62 15.08
CA GLU A 75 4.00 10.61 15.25
C GLU A 75 3.80 11.46 16.51
N ASN A 76 4.83 12.18 16.89
CA ASN A 76 4.84 13.15 17.98
C ASN A 76 5.69 14.37 17.59
N ASP A 77 5.74 15.38 18.43
CA ASP A 77 6.42 16.66 18.15
C ASP A 77 7.90 16.52 17.74
N ARG A 78 8.57 15.39 18.05
CA ARG A 78 9.98 15.15 17.72
C ARG A 78 10.18 14.50 16.36
N ASN A 79 9.18 13.83 15.84
CA ASN A 79 9.27 13.06 14.61
C ASN A 79 8.09 13.34 13.65
N ASN A 80 7.48 14.51 13.76
CA ASN A 80 6.41 14.94 12.88
C ASN A 80 6.87 14.97 11.42
N GLY A 81 6.09 14.36 10.53
CA GLY A 81 6.39 14.22 9.11
C GLY A 81 7.28 13.03 8.74
N VAL A 82 7.71 12.21 9.72
CA VAL A 82 8.62 11.09 9.45
C VAL A 82 7.99 10.02 8.56
N ALA A 83 6.68 9.79 8.65
CA ALA A 83 6.00 8.79 7.83
C ALA A 83 6.00 9.20 6.34
N HIS A 84 5.70 10.45 6.04
CA HIS A 84 5.77 11.01 4.69
C HIS A 84 7.22 11.04 4.18
N PHE A 85 8.17 11.45 5.02
CA PHE A 85 9.59 11.44 4.63
C PHE A 85 10.09 10.04 4.30
N LEU A 86 9.68 9.03 5.08
CA LEU A 86 10.05 7.63 4.84
C LEU A 86 9.43 7.10 3.53
N GLU A 87 8.23 7.53 3.18
CA GLU A 87 7.61 7.23 1.88
C GLU A 87 8.52 7.69 0.73
N HIS A 88 8.98 8.94 0.76
CA HIS A 88 9.90 9.50 -0.24
C HIS A 88 11.22 8.73 -0.30
N MET A 89 11.76 8.32 0.86
CA MET A 89 13.03 7.61 0.93
C MET A 89 12.97 6.16 0.46
N ALA A 90 11.80 5.53 0.49
CA ALA A 90 11.64 4.11 0.15
C ALA A 90 12.11 3.74 -1.26
N PHE A 91 12.05 4.70 -2.19
CA PHE A 91 12.43 4.49 -3.60
C PHE A 91 13.84 4.99 -3.95
N LYS A 92 14.63 5.43 -2.97
CA LYS A 92 15.96 6.01 -3.18
C LYS A 92 17.11 5.00 -3.20
N GLY A 93 16.79 3.73 -3.13
CA GLY A 93 17.71 2.61 -3.20
C GLY A 93 17.66 1.70 -1.98
N THR A 94 18.18 0.50 -2.18
CA THR A 94 18.28 -0.56 -1.18
C THR A 94 19.72 -1.08 -1.12
N ASP A 95 20.00 -2.00 -0.22
CA ASP A 95 21.30 -2.68 -0.16
C ASP A 95 21.62 -3.46 -1.44
N LYS A 96 20.58 -3.84 -2.21
CA LYS A 96 20.75 -4.64 -3.45
C LYS A 96 20.66 -3.81 -4.72
N ARG A 97 19.98 -2.64 -4.68
CA ARG A 97 19.61 -1.85 -5.85
C ARG A 97 19.89 -0.38 -5.59
N SER A 98 20.62 0.28 -6.46
CA SER A 98 20.59 1.74 -6.50
C SER A 98 19.19 2.23 -6.91
N GLN A 99 18.90 3.52 -6.72
CA GLN A 99 17.66 4.12 -7.21
C GLN A 99 17.46 3.86 -8.70
N THR A 100 18.49 4.08 -9.51
CA THR A 100 18.44 3.87 -10.97
C THR A 100 18.20 2.40 -11.34
N ASP A 101 18.82 1.46 -10.63
CA ASP A 101 18.59 0.04 -10.87
C ASP A 101 17.16 -0.36 -10.55
N LEU A 102 16.60 0.18 -9.47
CA LEU A 102 15.20 -0.05 -9.07
C LEU A 102 14.25 0.49 -10.15
N GLU A 103 14.45 1.72 -10.61
CA GLU A 103 13.64 2.37 -11.64
C GLU A 103 13.68 1.56 -12.94
N LEU A 104 14.89 1.19 -13.42
CA LEU A 104 15.08 0.38 -14.63
C LEU A 104 14.44 -1.01 -14.51
N GLU A 105 14.54 -1.66 -13.36
CA GLU A 105 13.96 -2.97 -13.14
C GLU A 105 12.44 -2.92 -13.22
N VAL A 106 11.82 -1.90 -12.62
CA VAL A 106 10.37 -1.67 -12.66
C VAL A 106 9.90 -1.32 -14.07
N GLU A 107 10.62 -0.43 -14.77
CA GLU A 107 10.30 -0.05 -16.15
C GLU A 107 10.40 -1.25 -17.11
N ASN A 108 11.45 -2.06 -16.99
CA ASN A 108 11.63 -3.27 -17.81
C ASN A 108 10.53 -4.31 -17.60
N MET A 109 9.90 -4.35 -16.41
CA MET A 109 8.73 -5.18 -16.14
C MET A 109 7.43 -4.56 -16.68
N GLY A 110 7.45 -3.32 -17.17
CA GLY A 110 6.23 -2.58 -17.48
C GLY A 110 5.35 -2.38 -16.24
N ALA A 111 5.95 -2.34 -15.08
CA ALA A 111 5.27 -2.17 -13.80
C ALA A 111 5.26 -0.69 -13.38
N HIS A 112 4.41 -0.40 -12.41
CA HIS A 112 4.32 0.91 -11.79
C HIS A 112 4.34 0.75 -10.27
N LEU A 113 5.37 1.26 -9.61
CA LEU A 113 5.46 1.37 -8.16
C LEU A 113 4.87 2.69 -7.69
N ASN A 114 4.17 2.66 -6.57
CA ASN A 114 3.67 3.85 -5.90
C ASN A 114 3.51 3.62 -4.41
N ALA A 115 3.36 4.70 -3.67
CA ALA A 115 3.08 4.67 -2.24
C ALA A 115 2.14 5.82 -1.86
N TYR A 116 1.56 5.74 -0.69
CA TYR A 116 0.92 6.85 -0.03
C TYR A 116 0.97 6.68 1.48
N THR A 117 1.03 7.80 2.18
CA THR A 117 0.93 7.87 3.64
C THR A 117 -0.37 8.57 4.03
N SER A 118 -1.05 8.02 5.01
CA SER A 118 -2.24 8.62 5.62
C SER A 118 -2.04 8.77 7.12
N ARG A 119 -3.05 9.25 7.83
CA ARG A 119 -2.99 9.34 9.29
C ARG A 119 -2.85 7.97 9.96
N GLU A 120 -3.45 6.92 9.40
CA GLU A 120 -3.53 5.59 10.00
C GLU A 120 -2.60 4.57 9.37
N GLN A 121 -2.24 4.74 8.10
CA GLN A 121 -1.57 3.71 7.30
C GLN A 121 -0.56 4.31 6.34
N THR A 122 0.51 3.55 6.11
CA THR A 122 1.42 3.73 4.99
C THR A 122 1.29 2.53 4.05
N VAL A 123 1.15 2.79 2.76
CA VAL A 123 0.90 1.76 1.76
C VAL A 123 1.92 1.88 0.64
N PHE A 124 2.53 0.74 0.29
CA PHE A 124 3.39 0.60 -0.89
C PHE A 124 2.76 -0.42 -1.82
N TYR A 125 2.66 -0.12 -3.10
CA TYR A 125 2.05 -1.05 -4.05
C TYR A 125 2.68 -1.00 -5.43
N ALA A 126 2.56 -2.11 -6.14
CA ALA A 126 3.00 -2.27 -7.52
C ALA A 126 1.83 -2.74 -8.39
N LYS A 127 1.66 -2.10 -9.54
CA LYS A 127 0.81 -2.61 -10.63
C LYS A 127 1.74 -3.25 -11.65
N CYS A 128 1.49 -4.50 -12.01
CA CYS A 128 2.34 -5.26 -12.92
C CYS A 128 1.55 -6.28 -13.74
N LEU A 129 2.20 -6.97 -14.65
CA LEU A 129 1.62 -8.15 -15.30
C LEU A 129 1.52 -9.31 -14.30
N SER A 130 0.50 -10.14 -14.41
CA SER A 130 0.25 -11.26 -13.49
C SER A 130 1.44 -12.22 -13.38
N LYS A 131 2.20 -12.41 -14.47
CA LYS A 131 3.41 -13.25 -14.48
C LYS A 131 4.55 -12.67 -13.63
N ASP A 132 4.57 -11.35 -13.41
CA ASP A 132 5.64 -10.62 -12.73
C ASP A 132 5.33 -10.36 -11.24
N VAL A 133 4.18 -10.84 -10.73
CA VAL A 133 3.77 -10.73 -9.31
C VAL A 133 4.87 -11.20 -8.34
N PRO A 134 5.54 -12.35 -8.53
CA PRO A 134 6.60 -12.77 -7.62
C PRO A 134 7.76 -11.76 -7.55
N LYS A 135 8.10 -11.13 -8.66
CA LYS A 135 9.15 -10.11 -8.74
C LYS A 135 8.71 -8.80 -8.08
N ALA A 136 7.46 -8.39 -8.29
CA ALA A 136 6.89 -7.22 -7.62
C ALA A 136 6.86 -7.37 -6.10
N VAL A 137 6.52 -8.57 -5.60
CA VAL A 137 6.58 -8.89 -4.15
C VAL A 137 8.01 -8.79 -3.62
N GLU A 138 8.98 -9.30 -4.35
CA GLU A 138 10.41 -9.25 -3.97
C GLU A 138 10.91 -7.81 -3.90
N ILE A 139 10.55 -6.97 -4.88
CA ILE A 139 10.93 -5.54 -4.90
C ILE A 139 10.27 -4.80 -3.73
N LEU A 140 8.97 -4.99 -3.48
CA LEU A 140 8.28 -4.38 -2.35
C LEU A 140 8.89 -4.79 -1.01
N ALA A 141 9.25 -6.06 -0.85
CA ALA A 141 9.92 -6.55 0.35
C ALA A 141 11.30 -5.90 0.54
N ASP A 142 12.06 -5.75 -0.54
CA ASP A 142 13.39 -5.16 -0.51
C ASP A 142 13.36 -3.68 -0.13
N ILE A 143 12.48 -2.89 -0.74
CA ILE A 143 12.37 -1.44 -0.42
C ILE A 143 11.90 -1.19 1.02
N ILE A 144 11.15 -2.10 1.63
CA ILE A 144 10.68 -1.94 3.01
C ILE A 144 11.70 -2.43 4.04
N GLN A 145 12.42 -3.51 3.73
CA GLN A 145 13.32 -4.14 4.70
C GLN A 145 14.75 -3.67 4.59
N ASN A 146 15.20 -3.25 3.42
CA ASN A 146 16.60 -2.98 3.10
C ASN A 146 16.81 -1.58 2.51
N SER A 147 15.89 -0.62 2.75
CA SER A 147 16.04 0.75 2.26
C SER A 147 17.33 1.37 2.81
N GLN A 148 18.14 1.94 1.92
CA GLN A 148 19.30 2.76 2.28
C GLN A 148 18.82 4.19 2.58
N LEU A 149 18.93 4.61 3.81
CA LEU A 149 18.64 5.98 4.22
C LEU A 149 19.91 6.83 4.11
N GLY A 150 20.42 7.01 2.88
CA GLY A 150 21.67 7.74 2.63
C GLY A 150 21.54 9.22 3.01
N GLU A 151 22.58 9.79 3.63
CA GLU A 151 22.59 11.20 4.06
C GLU A 151 22.41 12.16 2.88
N SER A 152 23.01 11.85 1.73
CA SER A 152 22.90 12.67 0.51
C SER A 152 21.49 12.65 -0.07
N GLU A 153 20.82 11.50 -0.03
CA GLU A 153 19.45 11.31 -0.47
C GLU A 153 18.49 12.05 0.47
N ILE A 154 18.68 11.91 1.77
CA ILE A 154 17.91 12.64 2.80
C ILE A 154 18.04 14.16 2.59
N ALA A 155 19.24 14.66 2.37
CA ALA A 155 19.47 16.10 2.16
C ALA A 155 18.78 16.63 0.90
N ARG A 156 18.77 15.84 -0.19
CA ARG A 156 18.06 16.18 -1.44
C ARG A 156 16.56 16.14 -1.24
N GLU A 157 16.05 15.07 -0.64
CA GLU A 157 14.61 14.84 -0.50
C GLU A 157 13.96 15.86 0.45
N ARG A 158 14.68 16.30 1.46
CA ARG A 158 14.24 17.42 2.32
C ARG A 158 13.86 18.65 1.50
N SER A 159 14.66 18.99 0.48
CA SER A 159 14.37 20.14 -0.39
C SER A 159 13.15 19.91 -1.28
N VAL A 160 12.90 18.67 -1.69
CA VAL A 160 11.71 18.29 -2.47
C VAL A 160 10.45 18.41 -1.61
N ILE A 161 10.45 17.82 -0.42
CA ILE A 161 9.32 17.83 0.52
C ILE A 161 8.97 19.27 0.95
N LEU A 162 9.97 20.10 1.24
CA LEU A 162 9.73 21.51 1.57
C LEU A 162 9.09 22.30 0.42
N ARG A 163 9.41 21.96 -0.82
CA ARG A 163 8.78 22.57 -2.00
C ARG A 163 7.35 22.08 -2.18
N GLU A 164 7.12 20.80 -2.03
CA GLU A 164 5.79 20.19 -2.04
C GLU A 164 4.89 20.81 -0.98
N MET A 165 5.37 20.98 0.25
CA MET A 165 4.64 21.67 1.29
C MET A 165 4.24 23.10 0.90
N GLN A 166 5.14 23.87 0.26
CA GLN A 166 4.82 25.21 -0.24
C GLN A 166 3.76 25.19 -1.35
N GLU A 167 3.76 24.17 -2.20
CA GLU A 167 2.74 24.00 -3.24
C GLU A 167 1.37 23.68 -2.61
N VAL A 168 1.32 22.78 -1.65
CA VAL A 168 0.10 22.41 -0.91
C VAL A 168 -0.45 23.60 -0.13
N GLU A 169 0.38 24.40 0.55
CA GLU A 169 -0.04 25.61 1.27
C GLU A 169 -0.79 26.62 0.38
N SER A 170 -0.53 26.61 -0.92
CA SER A 170 -1.25 27.43 -1.90
C SER A 170 -2.65 26.89 -2.24
N ASN A 171 -2.95 25.64 -1.93
CA ASN A 171 -4.22 24.99 -2.17
C ASN A 171 -5.05 24.92 -0.87
N LEU A 172 -5.90 25.93 -0.64
CA LEU A 172 -6.71 26.06 0.55
C LEU A 172 -7.61 24.84 0.82
N GLN A 173 -7.99 24.10 -0.21
CA GLN A 173 -8.82 22.90 -0.05
C GLN A 173 -8.01 21.78 0.59
N GLU A 174 -6.78 21.56 0.17
CA GLU A 174 -5.89 20.55 0.77
C GLU A 174 -5.55 20.91 2.21
N VAL A 175 -5.17 22.18 2.46
CA VAL A 175 -4.85 22.68 3.81
C VAL A 175 -6.01 22.49 4.81
N VAL A 176 -7.26 22.61 4.38
CA VAL A 176 -8.44 22.45 5.26
C VAL A 176 -8.72 20.98 5.56
N PHE A 177 -8.38 20.07 4.65
CA PHE A 177 -8.63 18.63 4.82
C PHE A 177 -7.44 17.86 5.42
N ASP A 178 -6.28 18.49 5.53
CA ASP A 178 -5.10 17.93 6.18
C ASP A 178 -5.13 18.18 7.69
#